data_9a811f2c6c8dc0ad37506362ab995b78
#
_entry.id   9a811f2c6c8dc0ad37506362ab995b78
#
_cell.length_a   1.000
_cell.length_b   1.000
_cell.length_c   1.000
_cell.angle_alpha   90.00
_cell.angle_beta   90.00
_cell.angle_gamma   90.00
#
_symmetry.space_group_name_H-M   'P 1'
#
loop_
_entity.id
_entity.type
_entity.pdbx_description
1 polymer ?
#
loop_
_entity_poly.entity_id
_entity_poly.type
_entity_poly.pdbx_seq_one_letter_code
_entity_poly.pdbx_strand_id
1 'polypeptide(L)'
;MVSYPYICFVKPCIFVMNRFICIVWMFFLLVSCGGRREVQAVGRSSLVSQESEALPDTVPAPDAEPLLPDEPLLKVSDVVLTKEFLYDQYTLDDVYPYKDTVRSFKWEVVRKCLAYIENMQQDSVRWVVLQNYRNLNSEAPLVRRYVRNAYRRVADTLGVERYQSVPLYLLSDTLTPERYGRDGTIAYLLGREGSFCRILPATFEEEWLVPERYLKSLADTTVFHHVIFVDRRDQNIATLERTGRGAWKIRSMNPATTGRHAPPYAQETPLGMYLVQQKKTRMVFLKDGSTATGGYAPYASRFTNGAYIHGVPVNVPDTLMVEYSWSLGTTPRSHMCVRNATSHSKFVFDWAPVEQALVVVIE
;
A
#
# COMPACT_ATOMS: atom_id res chain seq x y z
N MET A 1 -19.37 8.63 11.55
CA MET A 1 -17.90 8.78 11.33
C MET A 1 -17.20 7.84 12.28
N VAL A 2 -16.83 6.66 11.81
CA VAL A 2 -16.11 5.68 12.62
C VAL A 2 -14.64 6.03 12.53
N SER A 3 -14.02 6.43 13.64
CA SER A 3 -12.59 6.72 13.73
C SER A 3 -11.84 5.40 13.81
N TYR A 4 -11.18 4.99 12.73
CA TYR A 4 -10.32 3.82 12.72
C TYR A 4 -8.99 4.11 13.44
N PRO A 5 -8.50 3.22 14.30
CA PRO A 5 -7.25 3.43 15.03
C PRO A 5 -6.02 3.29 14.11
N TYR A 6 -5.07 4.17 14.32
CA TYR A 6 -3.78 4.34 13.64
C TYR A 6 -3.09 3.08 13.14
N ILE A 7 -2.64 3.13 11.87
CA ILE A 7 -1.98 2.06 11.14
C ILE A 7 -0.49 1.96 11.44
N CYS A 8 0.06 0.75 11.28
CA CYS A 8 1.42 0.28 11.63
C CYS A 8 2.64 1.01 11.03
N PHE A 9 2.49 2.13 10.33
CA PHE A 9 3.57 2.70 9.51
C PHE A 9 4.12 4.06 10.00
N VAL A 10 4.12 4.33 11.31
CA VAL A 10 4.66 5.58 11.85
C VAL A 10 6.18 5.61 11.68
N LYS A 11 6.69 6.45 10.78
CA LYS A 11 8.08 6.91 10.85
C LYS A 11 8.28 7.67 12.16
N PRO A 12 9.38 7.50 12.91
CA PRO A 12 9.68 8.39 14.02
C PRO A 12 9.81 9.80 13.47
N CYS A 13 8.92 10.70 13.90
CA CYS A 13 9.04 12.13 13.65
C CYS A 13 10.36 12.64 14.24
N ILE A 14 11.33 12.93 13.38
CA ILE A 14 12.47 13.74 13.78
C ILE A 14 11.94 15.17 13.95
N PHE A 15 11.74 15.56 15.20
CA PHE A 15 11.47 16.93 15.60
C PHE A 15 12.68 17.80 15.24
N VAL A 16 12.65 18.45 14.10
CA VAL A 16 13.54 19.57 13.82
C VAL A 16 12.91 20.81 14.47
N MET A 17 13.42 21.14 15.66
CA MET A 17 13.16 22.43 16.28
C MET A 17 13.72 23.54 15.40
N ASN A 18 12.85 24.19 14.62
CA ASN A 18 13.20 25.40 13.92
C ASN A 18 12.95 26.59 14.85
N ARG A 19 14.04 27.26 15.22
CA ARG A 19 14.05 28.50 16.00
C ARG A 19 13.29 29.60 15.25
N PHE A 20 12.34 30.22 15.94
CA PHE A 20 11.68 31.45 15.55
C PHE A 20 12.71 32.58 15.35
N ILE A 21 12.68 33.22 14.20
CA ILE A 21 13.15 34.60 14.03
C ILE A 21 11.96 35.41 13.55
N CYS A 22 11.42 36.23 14.45
CA CYS A 22 10.50 37.31 14.12
C CYS A 22 11.24 38.39 13.36
N ILE A 23 10.77 38.76 12.18
CA ILE A 23 11.02 40.09 11.63
C ILE A 23 9.67 40.66 11.16
N VAL A 24 9.30 41.69 11.90
CA VAL A 24 8.20 42.60 11.60
C VAL A 24 8.66 43.56 10.51
N TRP A 25 7.90 43.71 9.46
CA TRP A 25 7.88 44.93 8.67
C TRP A 25 6.47 45.28 8.19
N MET A 26 6.22 46.57 8.34
CA MET A 26 4.96 47.32 8.33
C MET A 26 4.65 47.88 6.92
N PHE A 27 3.35 48.01 6.64
CA PHE A 27 2.66 49.02 5.79
C PHE A 27 3.13 49.29 4.36
N PHE A 28 2.19 49.17 3.43
CA PHE A 28 1.71 50.34 2.65
C PHE A 28 0.35 50.08 1.99
N LEU A 29 -0.63 50.94 2.32
CA LEU A 29 -1.91 51.13 1.66
C LEU A 29 -1.69 51.96 0.38
N LEU A 30 -2.35 51.64 -0.72
CA LEU A 30 -2.80 52.63 -1.66
C LEU A 30 -4.13 52.19 -2.32
N VAL A 31 -5.08 53.06 -2.18
CA VAL A 31 -6.42 53.14 -2.76
C VAL A 31 -6.33 53.63 -4.20
N SER A 32 -7.10 53.10 -5.12
CA SER A 32 -7.63 53.90 -6.23
C SER A 32 -8.87 53.26 -6.89
N CYS A 33 -9.86 54.10 -6.95
CA CYS A 33 -11.18 54.14 -7.53
C CYS A 33 -11.29 53.77 -9.01
N GLY A 34 -12.51 53.33 -9.38
CA GLY A 34 -13.22 53.93 -10.50
C GLY A 34 -13.73 52.97 -11.59
N GLY A 35 -15.07 52.92 -11.78
CA GLY A 35 -15.64 52.63 -13.08
C GLY A 35 -16.90 51.77 -13.13
N ARG A 36 -18.06 52.36 -12.75
CA ARG A 36 -19.40 51.85 -13.13
C ARG A 36 -19.61 51.91 -14.63
N ARG A 37 -20.29 50.90 -15.18
CA ARG A 37 -21.25 51.08 -16.30
C ARG A 37 -22.41 50.10 -16.14
N GLU A 38 -23.59 50.67 -15.84
CA GLU A 38 -24.92 50.12 -16.10
C GLU A 38 -25.20 50.12 -17.60
N VAL A 39 -25.88 49.13 -18.11
CA VAL A 39 -26.82 49.25 -19.24
C VAL A 39 -28.00 48.33 -19.02
N GLN A 40 -29.14 48.95 -19.20
CA GLN A 40 -30.52 48.63 -18.91
C GLN A 40 -31.14 47.44 -19.64
N ALA A 41 -32.23 47.00 -19.03
CA ALA A 41 -33.21 46.02 -19.44
C ALA A 41 -34.16 46.57 -20.56
N VAL A 42 -34.70 45.67 -21.37
CA VAL A 42 -36.02 45.69 -22.07
C VAL A 42 -36.27 44.25 -22.49
N GLY A 43 -37.41 43.61 -22.36
CA GLY A 43 -38.80 43.87 -22.02
C GLY A 43 -39.60 42.61 -22.30
N ARG A 44 -40.60 42.44 -21.49
CA ARG A 44 -41.93 41.83 -21.60
C ARG A 44 -42.30 40.77 -22.66
N SER A 45 -42.92 39.70 -22.25
CA SER A 45 -44.34 39.25 -22.40
C SER A 45 -44.35 37.74 -22.67
N SER A 46 -45.23 36.87 -22.23
CA SER A 46 -46.58 36.90 -21.72
C SER A 46 -46.92 35.57 -21.06
N LEU A 47 -47.91 35.60 -20.15
CA LEU A 47 -48.56 34.54 -19.44
C LEU A 47 -49.26 33.54 -20.39
N VAL A 48 -49.06 32.23 -20.12
CA VAL A 48 -50.12 31.23 -20.34
C VAL A 48 -50.13 30.31 -19.12
N SER A 49 -51.27 30.40 -18.46
CA SER A 49 -51.69 29.47 -17.39
C SER A 49 -52.09 28.16 -18.04
N GLN A 50 -51.58 27.05 -17.51
CA GLN A 50 -52.27 25.76 -17.61
C GLN A 50 -52.24 25.01 -16.30
N GLU A 51 -53.35 24.41 -16.07
CA GLU A 51 -53.85 23.81 -14.83
C GLU A 51 -53.02 22.65 -14.28
N SER A 52 -53.08 22.55 -13.00
CA SER A 52 -52.74 21.46 -12.12
C SER A 52 -53.49 20.18 -12.48
N GLU A 53 -52.76 19.13 -12.89
CA GLU A 53 -53.24 17.77 -12.72
C GLU A 53 -52.40 17.08 -11.61
N ALA A 54 -53.12 16.64 -10.60
CA ALA A 54 -52.60 15.85 -9.51
C ALA A 54 -52.16 14.48 -9.99
N LEU A 55 -50.91 14.12 -9.73
CA LEU A 55 -50.42 12.76 -9.85
C LEU A 55 -50.63 12.01 -8.54
N PRO A 56 -51.10 10.78 -8.63
CA PRO A 56 -51.36 9.94 -7.48
C PRO A 56 -50.14 9.14 -7.04
N ASP A 57 -50.14 8.82 -5.80
CA ASP A 57 -49.53 7.68 -5.13
C ASP A 57 -47.97 7.63 -5.03
N THR A 58 -47.58 8.03 -3.84
CA THR A 58 -46.35 7.63 -3.14
C THR A 58 -46.21 6.10 -3.18
N VAL A 59 -45.30 5.62 -4.00
CA VAL A 59 -44.78 4.25 -3.87
C VAL A 59 -44.04 4.19 -2.54
N PRO A 60 -44.39 3.27 -1.62
CA PRO A 60 -43.60 3.09 -0.41
C PRO A 60 -42.18 2.71 -0.78
N ALA A 61 -41.19 3.42 -0.21
CA ALA A 61 -39.80 3.00 -0.28
C ALA A 61 -39.70 1.55 0.19
N PRO A 62 -38.92 0.69 -0.48
CA PRO A 62 -38.68 -0.66 0.01
C PRO A 62 -38.14 -0.56 1.44
N ASP A 63 -38.77 -1.28 2.36
CA ASP A 63 -38.35 -1.40 3.75
C ASP A 63 -36.84 -1.68 3.75
N ALA A 64 -36.05 -0.78 4.34
CA ALA A 64 -34.63 -1.01 4.58
C ALA A 64 -34.56 -2.29 5.43
N GLU A 65 -33.92 -3.33 4.90
CA GLU A 65 -33.61 -4.52 5.68
C GLU A 65 -32.92 -4.06 6.97
N PRO A 66 -33.29 -4.62 8.13
CA PRO A 66 -32.65 -4.29 9.38
C PRO A 66 -31.18 -4.61 9.25
N LEU A 67 -30.33 -3.58 9.30
CA LEU A 67 -28.89 -3.73 9.38
C LEU A 67 -28.61 -4.66 10.56
N LEU A 68 -28.01 -5.81 10.29
CA LEU A 68 -27.51 -6.69 11.35
C LEU A 68 -26.62 -5.85 12.25
N PRO A 69 -26.67 -6.01 13.58
CA PRO A 69 -25.85 -5.23 14.48
C PRO A 69 -24.39 -5.43 14.08
N ASP A 70 -23.70 -4.32 13.83
CA ASP A 70 -22.26 -4.32 13.50
C ASP A 70 -21.53 -5.13 14.56
N GLU A 71 -20.84 -6.20 14.15
CA GLU A 71 -19.99 -6.93 15.07
C GLU A 71 -18.96 -5.99 15.67
N PRO A 72 -18.69 -6.04 16.99
CA PRO A 72 -17.75 -5.13 17.62
C PRO A 72 -16.36 -5.26 16.99
N LEU A 73 -15.68 -4.12 16.80
CA LEU A 73 -14.31 -4.12 16.25
C LEU A 73 -13.38 -4.99 17.10
N LEU A 74 -12.59 -5.82 16.41
CA LEU A 74 -11.59 -6.67 17.03
C LEU A 74 -10.45 -5.80 17.61
N LYS A 75 -10.12 -5.99 18.89
CA LYS A 75 -8.99 -5.30 19.52
C LYS A 75 -7.70 -6.05 19.23
N VAL A 76 -6.58 -5.37 19.34
CA VAL A 76 -5.24 -5.98 19.17
C VAL A 76 -5.03 -7.17 20.13
N SER A 77 -5.55 -7.06 21.37
CA SER A 77 -5.51 -8.12 22.39
C SER A 77 -6.28 -9.38 22.01
N ASP A 78 -7.27 -9.25 21.13
CA ASP A 78 -8.16 -10.34 20.75
C ASP A 78 -7.57 -11.20 19.60
N VAL A 79 -6.47 -10.73 19.00
CA VAL A 79 -5.75 -11.47 17.97
C VAL A 79 -4.89 -12.57 18.60
N VAL A 80 -5.27 -13.80 18.36
CA VAL A 80 -4.56 -14.99 18.86
C VAL A 80 -3.62 -15.52 17.77
N LEU A 81 -2.34 -15.67 18.11
CA LEU A 81 -1.33 -16.27 17.27
C LEU A 81 -0.91 -17.61 17.84
N THR A 82 -0.98 -18.69 17.04
CA THR A 82 -0.52 -20.02 17.41
C THR A 82 0.51 -20.51 16.42
N LYS A 83 1.59 -21.13 16.90
CA LYS A 83 2.63 -21.70 16.03
C LYS A 83 2.20 -23.11 15.57
N GLU A 84 2.05 -23.26 14.26
CA GLU A 84 1.79 -24.54 13.61
C GLU A 84 2.45 -24.49 12.22
N PHE A 85 3.75 -24.82 12.19
CA PHE A 85 4.57 -24.67 11.02
C PHE A 85 4.20 -25.64 9.91
N LEU A 86 4.08 -25.11 8.69
CA LEU A 86 4.06 -25.87 7.44
C LEU A 86 5.45 -25.90 6.78
N TYR A 87 6.30 -24.97 7.21
CA TYR A 87 7.70 -24.94 6.82
C TYR A 87 8.55 -24.64 8.06
N ASP A 88 9.44 -25.55 8.41
CA ASP A 88 10.23 -25.56 9.65
C ASP A 88 11.75 -25.55 9.44
N GLN A 89 12.23 -25.50 8.16
CA GLN A 89 13.65 -25.36 7.90
C GLN A 89 14.10 -23.90 8.13
N TYR A 90 15.30 -23.75 8.69
CA TYR A 90 15.89 -22.43 9.02
C TYR A 90 15.00 -21.56 9.93
N THR A 91 14.14 -22.20 10.73
CA THR A 91 13.22 -21.49 11.63
C THR A 91 13.99 -20.70 12.68
N LEU A 92 13.59 -19.46 12.89
CA LEU A 92 14.10 -18.61 13.94
C LEU A 92 13.19 -18.67 15.17
N ASP A 93 13.78 -18.46 16.35
CA ASP A 93 13.02 -18.22 17.58
C ASP A 93 12.35 -16.83 17.56
N ASP A 94 11.40 -16.58 18.48
CA ASP A 94 10.76 -15.28 18.62
C ASP A 94 11.77 -14.16 18.86
N VAL A 95 12.81 -14.48 19.64
CA VAL A 95 13.99 -13.65 19.89
C VAL A 95 15.22 -14.48 19.56
N TYR A 96 16.07 -13.97 18.72
CA TYR A 96 17.25 -14.70 18.25
C TYR A 96 18.51 -13.80 18.24
N PRO A 97 19.70 -14.40 18.46
CA PRO A 97 20.95 -13.63 18.53
C PRO A 97 21.32 -13.06 17.16
N TYR A 98 21.86 -11.85 17.17
CA TYR A 98 22.46 -11.24 16.00
C TYR A 98 23.67 -10.39 16.42
N LYS A 99 24.88 -10.89 16.16
CA LYS A 99 26.16 -10.29 16.62
C LYS A 99 26.11 -10.07 18.14
N ASP A 100 26.35 -8.82 18.58
CA ASP A 100 26.33 -8.41 19.98
C ASP A 100 24.94 -7.96 20.48
N THR A 101 23.91 -8.20 19.67
CA THR A 101 22.52 -7.79 19.95
C THR A 101 21.55 -8.95 19.74
N VAL A 102 20.28 -8.68 19.98
CA VAL A 102 19.17 -9.59 19.66
C VAL A 102 18.23 -8.97 18.65
N ARG A 103 17.60 -9.80 17.85
CA ARG A 103 16.49 -9.48 16.96
C ARG A 103 15.27 -10.28 17.36
N SER A 104 14.11 -9.80 16.94
CA SER A 104 12.85 -10.45 17.30
C SER A 104 11.80 -10.32 16.19
N PHE A 105 10.79 -11.17 16.26
CA PHE A 105 9.56 -10.95 15.53
C PHE A 105 8.69 -9.96 16.29
N LYS A 106 8.23 -8.90 15.63
CA LYS A 106 7.45 -7.82 16.24
C LYS A 106 5.97 -8.19 16.35
N TRP A 107 5.66 -9.20 17.19
CA TRP A 107 4.31 -9.76 17.28
C TRP A 107 3.22 -8.75 17.64
N GLU A 108 3.54 -7.72 18.42
CA GLU A 108 2.58 -6.65 18.72
C GLU A 108 2.21 -5.85 17.47
N VAL A 109 3.19 -5.54 16.62
CA VAL A 109 2.96 -4.88 15.32
C VAL A 109 2.17 -5.80 14.41
N VAL A 110 2.51 -7.08 14.37
CA VAL A 110 1.79 -8.11 13.61
C VAL A 110 0.32 -8.19 14.04
N ARG A 111 0.04 -8.31 15.36
CA ARG A 111 -1.34 -8.33 15.87
C ARG A 111 -2.10 -7.05 15.50
N LYS A 112 -1.47 -5.89 15.59
CA LYS A 112 -2.09 -4.62 15.19
C LYS A 112 -2.48 -4.61 13.72
N CYS A 113 -1.61 -5.07 12.83
CA CYS A 113 -1.91 -5.18 11.40
C CYS A 113 -3.02 -6.20 11.13
N LEU A 114 -3.00 -7.35 11.82
CA LEU A 114 -4.03 -8.37 11.67
C LEU A 114 -5.39 -7.91 12.18
N ALA A 115 -5.47 -7.24 13.34
CA ALA A 115 -6.70 -6.64 13.84
C ALA A 115 -7.28 -5.63 12.85
N TYR A 116 -6.41 -4.81 12.24
CA TYR A 116 -6.82 -3.90 11.16
C TYR A 116 -7.40 -4.66 9.97
N ILE A 117 -6.71 -5.70 9.46
CA ILE A 117 -7.19 -6.52 8.33
C ILE A 117 -8.54 -7.18 8.67
N GLU A 118 -8.68 -7.75 9.87
CA GLU A 118 -9.92 -8.39 10.32
C GLU A 118 -11.09 -7.40 10.36
N ASN A 119 -10.90 -6.23 10.96
CA ASN A 119 -11.92 -5.20 11.05
C ASN A 119 -12.35 -4.71 9.68
N MET A 120 -11.36 -4.57 8.79
CA MET A 120 -11.60 -4.13 7.44
C MET A 120 -12.31 -5.20 6.58
N GLN A 121 -12.26 -6.47 6.92
CA GLN A 121 -12.94 -7.56 6.22
C GLN A 121 -14.39 -7.80 6.69
N GLN A 122 -14.83 -7.14 7.76
CA GLN A 122 -16.19 -7.29 8.29
C GLN A 122 -17.22 -6.48 7.53
N ASP A 123 -16.80 -5.32 7.03
CA ASP A 123 -17.68 -4.45 6.27
C ASP A 123 -17.95 -5.04 4.89
N SER A 124 -19.14 -4.85 4.36
CA SER A 124 -19.49 -5.15 2.96
C SER A 124 -18.74 -4.26 1.97
N VAL A 125 -17.51 -3.95 2.28
CA VAL A 125 -16.67 -2.99 1.56
C VAL A 125 -15.92 -3.68 0.42
N ARG A 126 -15.85 -3.01 -0.71
CA ARG A 126 -15.17 -3.50 -1.89
C ARG A 126 -13.68 -3.20 -1.82
N TRP A 127 -12.88 -4.24 -1.89
CA TRP A 127 -11.44 -4.11 -2.03
C TRP A 127 -11.04 -3.74 -3.46
N VAL A 128 -10.15 -2.77 -3.55
CA VAL A 128 -9.47 -2.42 -4.79
C VAL A 128 -7.95 -2.42 -4.57
N VAL A 129 -7.21 -2.57 -5.67
CA VAL A 129 -5.75 -2.53 -5.68
C VAL A 129 -5.28 -1.41 -6.59
N LEU A 130 -4.34 -0.61 -6.12
CA LEU A 130 -3.64 0.35 -6.95
C LEU A 130 -2.77 -0.38 -7.97
N GLN A 131 -2.95 -0.10 -9.26
CA GLN A 131 -2.21 -0.77 -10.34
C GLN A 131 -1.58 0.21 -11.31
N ASN A 132 -0.26 0.17 -11.40
CA ASN A 132 0.47 0.87 -12.46
C ASN A 132 1.84 0.24 -12.75
N TYR A 133 1.97 -1.08 -12.63
CA TYR A 133 3.20 -1.78 -12.94
C TYR A 133 3.70 -1.41 -14.33
N ARG A 134 4.97 -0.97 -14.43
CA ARG A 134 5.60 -0.51 -15.69
C ARG A 134 4.85 0.60 -16.42
N ASN A 135 4.07 1.41 -15.67
CA ASN A 135 3.22 2.47 -16.21
C ASN A 135 2.19 1.98 -17.26
N LEU A 136 1.71 0.73 -17.13
CA LEU A 136 0.73 0.15 -18.06
C LEU A 136 -0.60 0.94 -18.11
N ASN A 137 -0.94 1.66 -17.02
CA ASN A 137 -2.10 2.54 -16.94
C ASN A 137 -1.75 4.02 -17.19
N SER A 138 -0.68 4.29 -17.89
CA SER A 138 -0.05 5.57 -18.16
C SER A 138 0.83 6.07 -17.00
N GLU A 139 1.82 6.89 -17.33
CA GLU A 139 2.65 7.53 -16.32
C GLU A 139 1.81 8.54 -15.52
N ALA A 140 1.89 8.48 -14.18
CA ALA A 140 1.16 9.39 -13.32
C ALA A 140 1.53 10.86 -13.60
N PRO A 141 0.58 11.83 -13.55
CA PRO A 141 0.91 13.25 -13.62
C PRO A 141 1.87 13.67 -12.50
N LEU A 142 2.53 14.82 -12.65
CA LEU A 142 3.36 15.37 -11.60
C LEU A 142 2.49 15.80 -10.41
N VAL A 143 2.89 15.42 -9.20
CA VAL A 143 2.27 15.92 -7.97
C VAL A 143 2.57 17.40 -7.76
N ARG A 144 1.73 18.10 -7.01
CA ARG A 144 1.85 19.53 -6.73
C ARG A 144 3.25 19.91 -6.20
N ARG A 145 3.78 19.14 -5.30
CA ARG A 145 5.13 19.29 -4.74
C ARG A 145 5.94 18.02 -4.96
N TYR A 146 6.68 17.99 -6.04
CA TYR A 146 7.59 16.89 -6.32
C TYR A 146 9.03 17.26 -5.96
N VAL A 147 9.81 16.23 -5.68
CA VAL A 147 11.25 16.32 -5.44
C VAL A 147 12.01 15.36 -6.36
N ARG A 148 13.30 15.60 -6.56
CA ARG A 148 14.19 14.58 -7.12
C ARG A 148 14.90 13.89 -5.97
N ASN A 149 14.65 12.60 -5.82
CA ASN A 149 15.24 11.79 -4.77
C ASN A 149 16.73 11.48 -5.03
N ALA A 150 17.38 10.74 -4.12
CA ALA A 150 18.78 10.33 -4.25
C ALA A 150 19.06 9.50 -5.52
N TYR A 151 18.04 8.91 -6.12
CA TYR A 151 18.11 8.17 -7.40
C TYR A 151 17.90 9.07 -8.63
N ARG A 152 17.83 10.39 -8.44
CA ARG A 152 17.49 11.40 -9.46
C ARG A 152 16.12 11.19 -10.13
N ARG A 153 15.23 10.44 -9.49
CA ARG A 153 13.87 10.18 -9.95
C ARG A 153 12.89 11.16 -9.33
N VAL A 154 11.83 11.46 -10.05
CA VAL A 154 10.73 12.27 -9.53
C VAL A 154 9.98 11.47 -8.48
N ALA A 155 9.81 12.06 -7.31
CA ALA A 155 9.07 11.50 -6.19
C ALA A 155 8.20 12.58 -5.52
N ASP A 156 7.20 12.18 -4.75
CA ASP A 156 6.49 13.06 -3.85
C ASP A 156 7.33 13.40 -2.60
N THR A 157 6.82 14.27 -1.75
CA THR A 157 7.51 14.72 -0.53
C THR A 157 7.73 13.61 0.50
N LEU A 158 7.05 12.47 0.39
CA LEU A 158 7.21 11.30 1.23
C LEU A 158 8.13 10.24 0.60
N GLY A 159 8.70 10.53 -0.57
CA GLY A 159 9.65 9.68 -1.24
C GLY A 159 9.03 8.55 -2.07
N VAL A 160 7.72 8.60 -2.36
CA VAL A 160 7.12 7.67 -3.32
C VAL A 160 7.42 8.15 -4.72
N GLU A 161 8.11 7.32 -5.51
CA GLU A 161 8.49 7.66 -6.88
C GLU A 161 7.29 7.67 -7.82
N ARG A 162 7.33 8.58 -8.82
CA ARG A 162 6.31 8.70 -9.86
C ARG A 162 6.18 7.44 -10.72
N TYR A 163 7.33 6.83 -11.04
CA TYR A 163 7.38 5.65 -11.91
C TYR A 163 6.69 4.44 -11.26
N GLN A 164 5.78 3.82 -11.98
CA GLN A 164 4.94 2.71 -11.52
C GLN A 164 4.05 3.07 -10.31
N SER A 165 3.66 4.32 -10.19
CA SER A 165 2.79 4.78 -9.12
C SER A 165 1.49 5.33 -9.65
N VAL A 166 0.51 5.42 -8.78
CA VAL A 166 -0.85 5.89 -9.02
C VAL A 166 -0.99 7.30 -8.46
N PRO A 167 -1.53 8.26 -9.20
CA PRO A 167 -1.73 9.60 -8.69
C PRO A 167 -2.89 9.63 -7.69
N LEU A 168 -2.65 10.23 -6.52
CA LEU A 168 -3.62 10.44 -5.46
C LEU A 168 -4.00 11.92 -5.41
N TYR A 169 -5.29 12.21 -5.56
CA TYR A 169 -5.84 13.57 -5.56
C TYR A 169 -6.60 13.82 -4.26
N LEU A 170 -6.55 15.05 -3.78
CA LEU A 170 -7.40 15.49 -2.67
C LEU A 170 -8.87 15.50 -3.10
N LEU A 171 -9.79 15.29 -2.16
CA LEU A 171 -11.23 15.36 -2.43
C LEU A 171 -11.66 16.75 -2.95
N SER A 172 -10.90 17.79 -2.59
CA SER A 172 -11.15 19.20 -2.99
C SER A 172 -10.47 19.62 -4.29
N ASP A 173 -9.58 18.79 -4.86
CA ASP A 173 -8.80 19.14 -6.07
C ASP A 173 -8.49 17.92 -6.93
N THR A 174 -9.14 17.83 -8.08
CA THR A 174 -8.95 16.77 -9.08
C THR A 174 -8.05 17.17 -10.25
N LEU A 175 -7.49 18.39 -10.23
CA LEU A 175 -6.65 18.89 -11.33
C LEU A 175 -5.20 18.46 -11.17
N THR A 176 -4.68 18.53 -9.94
CA THR A 176 -3.27 18.22 -9.65
C THR A 176 -3.17 17.21 -8.52
N PRO A 177 -2.53 16.05 -8.73
CA PRO A 177 -2.38 15.08 -7.65
C PRO A 177 -1.48 15.65 -6.54
N GLU A 178 -1.78 15.28 -5.29
CA GLU A 178 -0.99 15.70 -4.13
C GLU A 178 0.10 14.69 -3.80
N ARG A 179 -0.15 13.38 -4.02
CA ARG A 179 0.75 12.29 -3.67
C ARG A 179 0.76 11.17 -4.71
N TYR A 180 1.66 10.21 -4.49
CA TYR A 180 1.67 8.96 -5.22
C TYR A 180 1.35 7.77 -4.32
N GLY A 181 0.50 6.86 -4.80
CA GLY A 181 0.26 5.53 -4.23
C GLY A 181 1.10 4.47 -4.96
N ARG A 182 1.69 3.53 -4.24
CA ARG A 182 2.50 2.47 -4.86
C ARG A 182 1.61 1.41 -5.52
N ASP A 183 2.07 0.89 -6.66
CA ASP A 183 1.47 -0.30 -7.27
C ASP A 183 1.35 -1.45 -6.26
N GLY A 184 0.23 -2.16 -6.26
CA GLY A 184 -0.04 -3.27 -5.35
C GLY A 184 -0.62 -2.89 -3.99
N THR A 185 -0.67 -1.60 -3.63
CA THR A 185 -1.33 -1.16 -2.40
C THR A 185 -2.81 -1.52 -2.44
N ILE A 186 -3.32 -2.17 -1.39
CA ILE A 186 -4.74 -2.43 -1.23
C ILE A 186 -5.46 -1.21 -0.65
N ALA A 187 -6.70 -1.03 -1.05
CA ALA A 187 -7.54 0.08 -0.59
C ALA A 187 -9.01 -0.32 -0.58
N TYR A 188 -9.82 0.46 0.14
CA TYR A 188 -11.28 0.39 0.05
C TYR A 188 -11.79 1.30 -1.03
N LEU A 189 -12.77 0.82 -1.77
CA LEU A 189 -13.60 1.63 -2.63
C LEU A 189 -14.75 2.20 -1.82
N LEU A 190 -14.71 3.49 -1.52
CA LEU A 190 -15.75 4.20 -0.78
C LEU A 190 -16.86 4.74 -1.69
N GLY A 191 -16.56 5.01 -2.96
CA GLY A 191 -17.52 5.52 -3.91
C GLY A 191 -16.91 5.84 -5.27
N ARG A 192 -17.75 6.27 -6.21
CA ARG A 192 -17.35 6.72 -7.55
C ARG A 192 -17.83 8.14 -7.78
N GLU A 193 -16.97 8.99 -8.30
CA GLU A 193 -17.20 10.41 -8.57
C GLU A 193 -16.74 10.75 -10.00
N GLY A 194 -17.64 10.58 -10.97
CA GLY A 194 -17.32 10.73 -12.39
C GLY A 194 -16.28 9.70 -12.88
N SER A 195 -15.10 10.17 -13.33
CA SER A 195 -13.99 9.31 -13.75
C SER A 195 -13.03 8.92 -12.62
N PHE A 196 -13.34 9.35 -11.39
CA PHE A 196 -12.57 9.06 -10.19
C PHE A 196 -13.28 8.07 -9.29
N CYS A 197 -12.49 7.35 -8.52
CA CYS A 197 -12.97 6.55 -7.40
C CYS A 197 -12.43 7.16 -6.11
N ARG A 198 -13.29 7.30 -5.11
CA ARG A 198 -12.91 7.65 -3.74
C ARG A 198 -12.49 6.39 -3.02
N ILE A 199 -11.30 6.39 -2.49
CA ILE A 199 -10.68 5.24 -1.85
C ILE A 199 -10.07 5.60 -0.49
N LEU A 200 -9.95 4.60 0.38
CA LEU A 200 -9.13 4.64 1.60
C LEU A 200 -8.03 3.58 1.50
N PRO A 201 -6.78 3.97 1.18
CA PRO A 201 -5.66 3.04 1.10
C PRO A 201 -5.28 2.48 2.48
N ALA A 202 -4.94 1.19 2.54
CA ALA A 202 -4.51 0.54 3.78
C ALA A 202 -3.21 1.08 4.39
N THR A 203 -2.46 1.89 3.66
CA THR A 203 -1.19 2.50 4.08
C THR A 203 -1.27 3.99 4.36
N PHE A 204 -2.42 4.61 4.13
CA PHE A 204 -2.68 6.03 4.35
C PHE A 204 -3.91 6.21 5.23
N GLU A 205 -3.92 7.25 6.04
CA GLU A 205 -5.05 7.52 6.97
C GLU A 205 -6.17 8.35 6.33
N GLU A 206 -5.95 8.84 5.11
CA GLU A 206 -6.82 9.81 4.45
C GLU A 206 -7.51 9.19 3.24
N GLU A 207 -8.68 9.74 2.92
CA GLU A 207 -9.40 9.41 1.70
C GLU A 207 -8.81 10.14 0.50
N TRP A 208 -8.75 9.45 -0.63
CA TRP A 208 -8.17 9.96 -1.86
C TRP A 208 -9.07 9.71 -3.06
N LEU A 209 -9.03 10.63 -4.03
CA LEU A 209 -9.57 10.40 -5.35
C LEU A 209 -8.49 9.84 -6.27
N VAL A 210 -8.84 8.78 -6.99
CA VAL A 210 -7.95 8.09 -7.93
C VAL A 210 -8.69 7.87 -9.25
N PRO A 211 -8.10 8.19 -10.41
CA PRO A 211 -8.73 7.85 -11.70
C PRO A 211 -8.94 6.33 -11.81
N GLU A 212 -10.15 5.93 -12.21
CA GLU A 212 -10.58 4.52 -12.21
C GLU A 212 -9.61 3.58 -12.94
N ARG A 213 -8.95 4.04 -14.02
CA ARG A 213 -7.98 3.24 -14.79
C ARG A 213 -6.79 2.72 -13.98
N TYR A 214 -6.50 3.32 -12.82
CA TYR A 214 -5.42 2.88 -11.94
C TYR A 214 -5.87 1.92 -10.86
N LEU A 215 -7.12 1.49 -10.87
CA LEU A 215 -7.68 0.59 -9.87
C LEU A 215 -8.07 -0.74 -10.52
N LYS A 216 -7.81 -1.81 -9.79
CA LYS A 216 -8.37 -3.12 -10.06
C LYS A 216 -9.27 -3.53 -8.91
N SER A 217 -10.55 -3.78 -9.17
CA SER A 217 -11.46 -4.35 -8.18
C SER A 217 -11.10 -5.82 -7.92
N LEU A 218 -11.17 -6.21 -6.65
CA LEU A 218 -11.16 -7.61 -6.22
C LEU A 218 -12.60 -8.12 -6.16
N ALA A 219 -12.77 -9.44 -6.02
CA ALA A 219 -14.11 -10.02 -5.84
C ALA A 219 -14.73 -9.53 -4.53
N ASP A 220 -16.05 -9.30 -4.52
CA ASP A 220 -16.79 -8.81 -3.35
C ASP A 220 -16.72 -9.77 -2.14
N THR A 221 -16.36 -11.04 -2.39
CA THR A 221 -16.16 -12.08 -1.36
C THR A 221 -14.70 -12.24 -0.94
N THR A 222 -13.81 -11.32 -1.33
CA THR A 222 -12.38 -11.46 -1.03
C THR A 222 -12.12 -11.33 0.47
N VAL A 223 -11.62 -12.42 1.06
CA VAL A 223 -11.09 -12.50 2.41
C VAL A 223 -9.63 -12.91 2.34
N PHE A 224 -8.76 -12.17 3.01
CA PHE A 224 -7.33 -12.48 3.04
C PHE A 224 -7.02 -13.50 4.12
N HIS A 225 -6.86 -14.75 3.69
CA HIS A 225 -6.48 -15.86 4.59
C HIS A 225 -4.97 -16.01 4.77
N HIS A 226 -4.16 -15.43 3.88
CA HIS A 226 -2.72 -15.58 3.85
C HIS A 226 -2.05 -14.23 3.95
N VAL A 227 -1.26 -14.03 5.01
CA VAL A 227 -0.51 -12.78 5.23
C VAL A 227 0.96 -13.09 5.46
N ILE A 228 1.83 -12.39 4.73
CA ILE A 228 3.27 -12.49 4.82
C ILE A 228 3.78 -11.21 5.47
N PHE A 229 4.40 -11.30 6.63
CA PHE A 229 5.07 -10.17 7.28
C PHE A 229 6.56 -10.19 6.98
N VAL A 230 7.10 -9.04 6.60
CA VAL A 230 8.52 -8.82 6.33
C VAL A 230 9.00 -7.68 7.21
N ASP A 231 9.95 -7.93 8.10
CA ASP A 231 10.59 -6.90 8.91
C ASP A 231 11.90 -6.44 8.26
N ARG A 232 11.93 -5.16 7.83
CA ARG A 232 13.13 -4.56 7.21
C ARG A 232 14.26 -4.34 8.22
N ARG A 233 13.94 -4.09 9.49
CA ARG A 233 14.92 -3.81 10.53
C ARG A 233 15.57 -5.10 11.01
N ASP A 234 14.77 -6.07 11.40
CA ASP A 234 15.26 -7.32 11.99
C ASP A 234 15.53 -8.41 10.94
N GLN A 235 15.30 -8.10 9.65
CA GLN A 235 15.64 -8.94 8.51
C GLN A 235 15.06 -10.36 8.64
N ASN A 236 13.78 -10.43 8.96
CA ASN A 236 13.03 -11.68 9.07
C ASN A 236 11.72 -11.64 8.28
N ILE A 237 11.11 -12.79 8.14
CA ILE A 237 9.84 -13.02 7.46
C ILE A 237 9.03 -14.05 8.23
N ALA A 238 7.73 -13.81 8.36
CA ALA A 238 6.78 -14.77 8.91
C ALA A 238 5.58 -14.90 7.97
N THR A 239 5.04 -16.11 7.83
CA THR A 239 3.80 -16.38 7.11
C THR A 239 2.71 -16.77 8.08
N LEU A 240 1.54 -16.16 7.95
CA LEU A 240 0.40 -16.37 8.84
C LEU A 240 -0.85 -16.72 8.05
N GLU A 241 -1.60 -17.69 8.54
CA GLU A 241 -2.84 -18.16 7.93
C GLU A 241 -4.02 -17.97 8.88
N ARG A 242 -5.06 -17.35 8.37
CA ARG A 242 -6.32 -17.12 9.08
C ARG A 242 -7.10 -18.42 9.23
N THR A 243 -7.47 -18.77 10.44
CA THR A 243 -8.32 -19.95 10.74
C THR A 243 -9.70 -19.58 11.25
N GLY A 244 -9.90 -18.32 11.64
CA GLY A 244 -11.15 -17.75 12.10
C GLY A 244 -10.96 -16.28 12.40
N ARG A 245 -12.03 -15.59 12.77
CA ARG A 245 -11.96 -14.18 13.15
C ARG A 245 -11.00 -14.00 14.34
N GLY A 246 -9.95 -13.21 14.13
CA GLY A 246 -8.91 -12.98 15.14
C GLY A 246 -8.00 -14.17 15.43
N ALA A 247 -8.21 -15.34 14.82
CA ALA A 247 -7.41 -16.55 15.04
C ALA A 247 -6.48 -16.81 13.85
N TRP A 248 -5.17 -16.81 14.11
CA TRP A 248 -4.13 -16.93 13.08
C TRP A 248 -3.08 -17.98 13.47
N LYS A 249 -2.69 -18.79 12.51
CA LYS A 249 -1.59 -19.77 12.63
C LYS A 249 -0.34 -19.23 11.97
N ILE A 250 0.78 -19.25 12.71
CA ILE A 250 2.10 -18.94 12.16
C ILE A 250 2.59 -20.19 11.43
N ARG A 251 2.77 -20.07 10.11
CA ARG A 251 3.12 -21.17 9.21
C ARG A 251 4.62 -21.29 8.91
N SER A 252 5.35 -20.17 9.07
CA SER A 252 6.83 -20.17 9.02
C SER A 252 7.40 -18.94 9.73
N MET A 253 8.65 -19.04 10.20
CA MET A 253 9.42 -17.96 10.83
C MET A 253 10.87 -18.06 10.36
N ASN A 254 11.30 -17.21 9.43
CA ASN A 254 12.55 -17.40 8.71
C ASN A 254 13.41 -16.14 8.60
N PRO A 255 14.74 -16.28 8.40
CA PRO A 255 15.58 -15.16 8.02
C PRO A 255 15.22 -14.67 6.61
N ALA A 256 15.25 -13.35 6.43
CA ALA A 256 15.06 -12.72 5.13
C ALA A 256 16.12 -11.63 4.90
N THR A 257 16.32 -11.23 3.65
CA THR A 257 17.20 -10.12 3.31
C THR A 257 16.47 -9.15 2.41
N THR A 258 16.28 -7.91 2.89
CA THR A 258 15.52 -6.88 2.22
C THR A 258 16.39 -5.95 1.37
N GLY A 259 15.75 -4.99 0.69
CA GLY A 259 16.41 -3.99 -0.13
C GLY A 259 17.25 -3.00 0.68
N ARG A 260 18.41 -2.63 0.14
CA ARG A 260 19.32 -1.63 0.72
C ARG A 260 19.16 -0.27 0.07
N HIS A 261 19.47 0.79 0.81
CA HIS A 261 19.60 2.12 0.22
C HIS A 261 20.98 2.28 -0.41
N ALA A 262 21.08 2.15 -1.74
CA ALA A 262 22.32 2.32 -2.48
C ALA A 262 22.05 2.85 -3.90
N PRO A 263 21.84 4.19 -4.03
CA PRO A 263 21.70 4.82 -5.34
C PRO A 263 22.93 4.54 -6.25
N PRO A 264 22.76 4.47 -7.56
CA PRO A 264 21.52 4.72 -8.31
C PRO A 264 20.65 3.48 -8.54
N TYR A 265 21.02 2.29 -8.08
CA TYR A 265 20.36 1.05 -8.49
C TYR A 265 19.52 0.38 -7.41
N ALA A 266 20.04 0.29 -6.19
CA ALA A 266 19.36 -0.46 -5.13
C ALA A 266 18.52 0.44 -4.22
N GLN A 267 17.27 0.06 -3.99
CA GLN A 267 16.30 0.74 -3.13
C GLN A 267 15.91 -0.15 -1.96
N GLU A 268 15.49 0.47 -0.88
CA GLU A 268 14.89 -0.21 0.26
C GLU A 268 13.57 -0.88 -0.15
N THR A 269 13.27 -2.03 0.47
CA THR A 269 11.95 -2.64 0.37
C THR A 269 10.92 -1.67 0.96
N PRO A 270 9.90 -1.24 0.20
CA PRO A 270 8.98 -0.20 0.66
C PRO A 270 8.06 -0.72 1.76
N LEU A 271 7.89 0.09 2.81
CA LEU A 271 6.89 -0.15 3.86
C LEU A 271 5.48 -0.09 3.29
N GLY A 272 4.58 -0.90 3.81
CA GLY A 272 3.18 -0.87 3.41
C GLY A 272 2.51 -2.23 3.40
N MET A 273 1.27 -2.25 2.95
CA MET A 273 0.44 -3.43 2.80
C MET A 273 0.07 -3.61 1.32
N TYR A 274 0.49 -4.73 0.76
CA TYR A 274 0.45 -5.00 -0.67
C TYR A 274 -0.20 -6.33 -0.97
N LEU A 275 -0.82 -6.43 -2.12
CA LEU A 275 -1.35 -7.69 -2.65
C LEU A 275 -0.24 -8.50 -3.33
N VAL A 276 -0.24 -9.82 -3.19
CA VAL A 276 0.53 -10.69 -4.07
C VAL A 276 -0.10 -10.67 -5.46
N GLN A 277 0.59 -10.07 -6.45
CA GLN A 277 0.01 -9.74 -7.75
C GLN A 277 0.40 -10.67 -8.88
N GLN A 278 1.59 -11.29 -8.80
CA GLN A 278 2.14 -12.12 -9.88
C GLN A 278 3.15 -13.11 -9.33
N LYS A 279 3.24 -14.27 -9.96
CA LYS A 279 4.26 -15.28 -9.67
C LYS A 279 5.10 -15.61 -10.90
N LYS A 280 6.39 -15.86 -10.69
CA LYS A 280 7.33 -16.34 -11.72
C LYS A 280 8.21 -17.42 -11.11
N THR A 281 8.19 -18.62 -11.69
CA THR A 281 9.09 -19.70 -11.25
C THR A 281 10.56 -19.30 -11.40
N ARG A 282 10.85 -18.46 -12.39
CA ARG A 282 12.17 -17.91 -12.69
C ARG A 282 12.06 -16.45 -13.09
N MET A 283 12.45 -15.53 -12.22
CA MET A 283 12.50 -14.10 -12.49
C MET A 283 13.90 -13.69 -12.95
N VAL A 284 14.04 -13.34 -14.23
CA VAL A 284 15.30 -12.84 -14.78
C VAL A 284 15.52 -11.39 -14.32
N PHE A 285 16.77 -11.06 -13.94
CA PHE A 285 17.20 -9.70 -13.62
C PHE A 285 18.40 -9.28 -14.47
N LEU A 286 18.58 -7.98 -14.62
CA LEU A 286 19.66 -7.38 -15.39
C LEU A 286 20.83 -7.03 -14.46
N LYS A 287 22.03 -6.89 -15.03
CA LYS A 287 23.18 -6.29 -14.36
C LYS A 287 22.95 -4.79 -14.19
N ASP A 288 23.42 -4.24 -13.08
CA ASP A 288 23.30 -2.81 -12.78
C ASP A 288 23.91 -1.96 -13.91
N GLY A 289 23.13 -0.97 -14.37
CA GLY A 289 23.56 -0.06 -15.44
C GLY A 289 23.67 -0.69 -16.82
N SER A 290 23.12 -1.90 -17.04
CA SER A 290 23.26 -2.64 -18.28
C SER A 290 21.93 -3.28 -18.71
N THR A 291 21.82 -3.61 -19.98
CA THR A 291 20.75 -4.46 -20.54
C THR A 291 21.09 -5.96 -20.52
N ALA A 292 22.33 -6.29 -20.14
CA ALA A 292 22.77 -7.68 -20.06
C ALA A 292 22.12 -8.42 -18.87
N THR A 293 21.78 -9.68 -19.08
CA THR A 293 21.24 -10.55 -18.03
C THR A 293 22.25 -10.70 -16.88
N GLY A 294 21.82 -10.40 -15.66
CA GLY A 294 22.58 -10.60 -14.42
C GLY A 294 22.43 -11.99 -13.85
N GLY A 295 21.28 -12.62 -14.14
CA GLY A 295 20.94 -13.93 -13.60
C GLY A 295 19.42 -14.11 -13.46
N TYR A 296 19.03 -14.99 -12.54
CA TYR A 296 17.64 -15.18 -12.22
C TYR A 296 17.43 -15.41 -10.71
N ALA A 297 16.24 -15.12 -10.25
CA ALA A 297 15.77 -15.44 -8.90
C ALA A 297 14.63 -16.49 -8.99
N PRO A 298 14.73 -17.63 -8.28
CA PRO A 298 13.71 -18.66 -8.30
C PRO A 298 12.52 -18.31 -7.44
N TYR A 299 11.34 -18.82 -7.80
CA TYR A 299 10.08 -18.76 -7.02
C TYR A 299 9.71 -17.33 -6.57
N ALA A 300 9.64 -16.43 -7.53
CA ALA A 300 9.42 -15.01 -7.28
C ALA A 300 7.93 -14.64 -7.22
N SER A 301 7.48 -14.08 -6.10
CA SER A 301 6.13 -13.55 -5.87
C SER A 301 6.17 -12.03 -5.79
N ARG A 302 5.60 -11.33 -6.80
CA ARG A 302 5.57 -9.87 -6.89
C ARG A 302 4.47 -9.28 -6.00
N PHE A 303 4.80 -8.25 -5.22
CA PHE A 303 3.83 -7.57 -4.38
C PHE A 303 3.71 -6.06 -4.66
N THR A 304 4.78 -5.37 -5.05
CA THR A 304 4.72 -3.95 -5.42
C THR A 304 5.80 -3.62 -6.45
N ASN A 305 5.53 -2.69 -7.36
CA ASN A 305 6.49 -2.24 -8.38
C ASN A 305 7.34 -3.41 -8.93
N GLY A 306 8.67 -3.33 -8.82
CA GLY A 306 9.61 -4.41 -9.13
C GLY A 306 10.05 -5.25 -7.92
N ALA A 307 9.37 -5.16 -6.79
CA ALA A 307 9.70 -5.91 -5.57
C ALA A 307 9.02 -7.29 -5.56
N TYR A 308 9.83 -8.31 -5.27
CA TYR A 308 9.42 -9.71 -5.20
C TYR A 308 9.95 -10.35 -3.90
N ILE A 309 9.21 -11.31 -3.38
CA ILE A 309 9.75 -12.31 -2.45
C ILE A 309 10.29 -13.45 -3.33
N HIS A 310 11.54 -13.85 -3.15
CA HIS A 310 12.17 -14.88 -4.00
C HIS A 310 13.34 -15.60 -3.33
N GLY A 311 13.74 -16.73 -3.88
CA GLY A 311 14.89 -17.51 -3.44
C GLY A 311 16.23 -16.84 -3.66
N VAL A 312 17.30 -17.49 -3.25
CA VAL A 312 18.66 -16.98 -3.43
C VAL A 312 18.92 -16.75 -4.92
N PRO A 313 19.35 -15.53 -5.34
CA PRO A 313 19.63 -15.26 -6.75
C PRO A 313 20.76 -16.12 -7.30
N VAL A 314 20.60 -16.63 -8.50
CA VAL A 314 21.63 -17.33 -9.28
C VAL A 314 22.18 -16.34 -10.30
N ASN A 315 23.46 -15.97 -10.17
CA ASN A 315 24.12 -15.03 -11.04
C ASN A 315 24.76 -15.76 -12.23
N VAL A 316 24.77 -15.14 -13.40
CA VAL A 316 25.53 -15.70 -14.54
C VAL A 316 27.02 -15.67 -14.24
N PRO A 317 27.78 -16.71 -14.63
CA PRO A 317 27.43 -17.85 -15.49
C PRO A 317 26.77 -19.03 -14.77
N ASP A 318 26.55 -18.96 -13.45
CA ASP A 318 26.00 -20.07 -12.69
C ASP A 318 24.58 -20.45 -13.17
N THR A 319 24.27 -21.73 -13.12
CA THR A 319 22.97 -22.25 -13.55
C THR A 319 22.23 -22.99 -12.43
N LEU A 320 22.95 -23.46 -11.42
CA LEU A 320 22.41 -24.26 -10.32
C LEU A 320 21.76 -23.36 -9.27
N MET A 321 20.60 -23.79 -8.79
CA MET A 321 19.94 -23.11 -7.67
C MET A 321 20.76 -23.23 -6.40
N VAL A 322 20.89 -22.12 -5.69
CA VAL A 322 21.52 -22.03 -4.38
C VAL A 322 20.43 -22.08 -3.31
N GLU A 323 20.50 -23.01 -2.40
CA GLU A 323 19.48 -23.17 -1.35
C GLU A 323 19.57 -22.04 -0.33
N TYR A 324 20.75 -21.77 0.19
CA TYR A 324 20.92 -20.82 1.29
C TYR A 324 22.10 -19.89 1.06
N SER A 325 21.96 -18.65 1.46
CA SER A 325 23.04 -17.66 1.48
C SER A 325 23.32 -17.20 2.90
N TRP A 326 24.60 -17.15 3.28
CA TRP A 326 25.05 -16.64 4.58
C TRP A 326 24.58 -15.21 4.88
N SER A 327 24.16 -14.47 3.87
CA SER A 327 23.66 -13.10 4.02
C SER A 327 22.20 -13.00 4.45
N LEU A 328 21.45 -14.10 4.44
CA LEU A 328 20.05 -14.13 4.90
C LEU A 328 19.98 -13.79 6.39
N GLY A 329 19.04 -12.92 6.73
CA GLY A 329 18.86 -12.46 8.11
C GLY A 329 19.94 -11.52 8.63
N THR A 330 20.88 -11.05 7.79
CA THR A 330 21.99 -10.19 8.26
C THR A 330 21.70 -8.70 8.08
N THR A 331 21.88 -8.16 6.89
CA THR A 331 21.70 -6.74 6.57
C THR A 331 21.00 -6.59 5.23
N PRO A 332 20.31 -5.47 4.97
CA PRO A 332 19.72 -5.20 3.66
C PRO A 332 20.77 -5.27 2.54
N ARG A 333 20.48 -6.00 1.46
CA ARG A 333 21.44 -6.23 0.34
C ARG A 333 20.80 -6.24 -1.05
N SER A 334 19.48 -6.41 -1.14
CA SER A 334 18.82 -6.52 -2.43
C SER A 334 18.54 -5.15 -3.07
N HIS A 335 17.96 -5.17 -4.28
CA HIS A 335 17.52 -3.98 -5.03
C HIS A 335 16.05 -3.62 -4.78
N MET A 336 15.47 -3.95 -3.66
CA MET A 336 14.08 -3.77 -3.23
C MET A 336 13.40 -5.10 -2.86
N CYS A 337 13.84 -6.23 -3.42
CA CYS A 337 13.24 -7.54 -3.19
C CYS A 337 13.51 -8.08 -1.78
N VAL A 338 12.76 -9.09 -1.40
CA VAL A 338 12.94 -9.88 -0.17
C VAL A 338 13.51 -11.24 -0.57
N ARG A 339 14.75 -11.53 -0.15
CA ARG A 339 15.44 -12.79 -0.43
C ARG A 339 15.30 -13.74 0.73
N ASN A 340 15.00 -15.00 0.44
CA ASN A 340 14.84 -16.09 1.42
C ASN A 340 15.67 -17.29 1.01
N ALA A 341 15.76 -18.31 1.88
CA ALA A 341 16.15 -19.66 1.45
C ALA A 341 15.27 -20.09 0.27
N THR A 342 15.86 -20.79 -0.70
CA THR A 342 15.14 -21.09 -1.94
C THR A 342 13.95 -22.03 -1.70
N SER A 343 14.09 -22.99 -0.78
CA SER A 343 12.99 -23.84 -0.34
C SER A 343 11.88 -23.07 0.38
N HIS A 344 12.23 -22.08 1.23
CA HIS A 344 11.24 -21.19 1.85
C HIS A 344 10.51 -20.33 0.82
N SER A 345 11.22 -19.79 -0.15
CA SER A 345 10.59 -19.01 -1.23
C SER A 345 9.68 -19.89 -2.10
N LYS A 346 10.04 -21.17 -2.31
CA LYS A 346 9.15 -22.12 -2.96
C LYS A 346 7.89 -22.38 -2.12
N PHE A 347 8.04 -22.57 -0.80
CA PHE A 347 6.90 -22.68 0.11
C PHE A 347 5.98 -21.45 0.00
N VAL A 348 6.50 -20.23 0.13
CA VAL A 348 5.72 -18.99 -0.01
C VAL A 348 5.06 -18.89 -1.39
N PHE A 349 5.79 -19.25 -2.45
CA PHE A 349 5.29 -19.24 -3.82
C PHE A 349 4.09 -20.17 -4.00
N ASP A 350 4.12 -21.36 -3.43
CA ASP A 350 3.03 -22.35 -3.55
C ASP A 350 1.86 -22.00 -2.62
N TRP A 351 2.15 -21.58 -1.39
CA TRP A 351 1.19 -21.35 -0.31
C TRP A 351 0.39 -20.05 -0.44
N ALA A 352 0.99 -18.93 -0.87
CA ALA A 352 0.33 -17.63 -0.93
C ALA A 352 -0.34 -17.39 -2.29
N PRO A 353 -1.68 -17.51 -2.45
CA PRO A 353 -2.33 -17.36 -3.74
C PRO A 353 -2.27 -15.92 -4.26
N VAL A 354 -2.20 -15.78 -5.59
CA VAL A 354 -2.26 -14.48 -6.27
C VAL A 354 -3.63 -13.85 -6.02
N GLU A 355 -3.65 -12.54 -5.73
CA GLU A 355 -4.85 -11.73 -5.46
C GLU A 355 -5.65 -12.13 -4.20
N GLN A 356 -5.14 -13.05 -3.39
CA GLN A 356 -5.76 -13.50 -2.14
C GLN A 356 -4.79 -13.54 -0.96
N ALA A 357 -3.53 -13.16 -1.18
CA ALA A 357 -2.53 -13.08 -0.13
C ALA A 357 -1.96 -11.66 -0.03
N LEU A 358 -1.66 -11.23 1.19
CA LEU A 358 -1.06 -9.94 1.49
C LEU A 358 0.42 -10.07 1.85
N VAL A 359 1.18 -9.03 1.53
CA VAL A 359 2.54 -8.81 2.01
C VAL A 359 2.55 -7.51 2.81
N VAL A 360 2.86 -7.61 4.09
CA VAL A 360 2.95 -6.47 5.01
C VAL A 360 4.42 -6.26 5.36
N VAL A 361 4.97 -5.15 4.90
CA VAL A 361 6.36 -4.76 5.17
C VAL A 361 6.38 -3.77 6.32
N ILE A 362 7.04 -4.15 7.42
CA ILE A 362 7.15 -3.38 8.67
C ILE A 362 8.60 -3.00 8.98
N GLU A 363 8.79 -2.13 9.99
CA GLU A 363 10.10 -1.71 10.49
C GLU A 363 10.10 -1.53 12.01
#